data_865ecfca871df7a6484125d54fde3756
#
_entry.id   865ecfca871df7a6484125d54fde3756
#
_cell.length_a   1.000
_cell.length_b   1.000
_cell.length_c   1.000
_cell.angle_alpha   90.00
_cell.angle_beta   90.00
_cell.angle_gamma   90.00
#
_symmetry.space_group_name_H-M   'P 1'
#
loop_
_entity.id
_entity.type
_entity.pdbx_description
1 polymer ?
#
loop_
_entity_poly.entity_id
_entity_poly.type
_entity_poly.pdbx_seq_one_letter_code
_entity_poly.pdbx_strand_id
1 'polypeptide(L)'
;MTFIKIKNATIHYEYIDNQKGTTFLFINSLGTDFRIWNDVVADLKTHGNIVRFDKQGHGLSSLSEETRLIADYAADVLGLMDALNIKKAVVIGLSIGGIIGQYLAVNHADRLEKLVLSNTAPKIGNDEGWNTRIHKVKTDGIASITEGVMKVWFSDNFHQNRTNELVGYANMLANSPKEGYIRACAAIRDNDLTAGIARIQTPTLCFAGSKDGSTPPDLVKAMADKIPNSAYILVDGVGHIPCVEAPHIISKYIIDFTFDNAKNETLSLYEQGMITRRSVLGNAHVDRAEANKTDFDTDFQTYITNSAWGAIWSRPGLTKRERSMITIAVLATLGHDEEVAMHIRATKNTGATMADIQEVLLHIGVYAGVPVSNIAYKIAKKVYAEMENTEG
;
A
#
# COMPACT_ATOMS: atom_id res chain seq x y z
N MET A 1 15.36 20.28 -1.13
CA MET A 1 16.16 19.11 -0.72
C MET A 1 16.92 19.48 0.53
N THR A 2 16.81 18.67 1.57
CA THR A 2 17.45 18.95 2.86
C THR A 2 18.38 17.79 3.22
N PHE A 3 19.59 18.13 3.67
CA PHE A 3 20.60 17.16 4.03
C PHE A 3 21.16 17.47 5.42
N ILE A 4 21.49 16.42 6.15
CA ILE A 4 22.10 16.52 7.47
C ILE A 4 23.20 15.48 7.61
N LYS A 5 24.27 15.84 8.34
CA LYS A 5 25.35 14.91 8.63
C LYS A 5 25.02 14.14 9.91
N ILE A 6 24.91 12.83 9.81
CA ILE A 6 24.76 11.91 10.94
C ILE A 6 26.00 11.00 10.97
N LYS A 7 26.80 11.13 12.01
CA LYS A 7 28.12 10.47 12.10
C LYS A 7 28.94 10.70 10.81
N ASN A 8 29.23 9.64 10.06
CA ASN A 8 30.07 9.67 8.87
C ASN A 8 29.29 9.72 7.56
N ALA A 9 27.97 9.88 7.59
CA ALA A 9 27.12 9.90 6.41
C ALA A 9 26.29 11.18 6.31
N THR A 10 26.01 11.58 5.07
CA THR A 10 25.07 12.64 4.75
C THR A 10 23.73 11.98 4.47
N ILE A 11 22.71 12.34 5.25
CA ILE A 11 21.33 11.82 5.16
C ILE A 11 20.46 12.85 4.45
N HIS A 12 19.80 12.42 3.41
CA HIS A 12 18.73 13.17 2.74
C HIS A 12 17.42 12.95 3.51
N TYR A 13 16.77 14.02 3.89
CA TYR A 13 15.54 13.95 4.69
C TYR A 13 14.58 15.09 4.34
N GLU A 14 13.35 14.93 4.79
CA GLU A 14 12.34 15.96 4.86
C GLU A 14 11.80 16.04 6.30
N TYR A 15 11.71 17.24 6.81
CA TYR A 15 11.03 17.53 8.08
C TYR A 15 9.97 18.60 7.84
N ILE A 16 8.70 18.23 8.08
CA ILE A 16 7.56 19.13 8.05
C ILE A 16 7.15 19.39 9.49
N ASP A 17 7.51 20.56 10.00
CA ASP A 17 7.14 21.00 11.34
C ASP A 17 5.81 21.74 11.29
N ASN A 18 4.76 21.06 11.71
CA ASN A 18 3.41 21.61 11.83
C ASN A 18 3.11 22.11 13.24
N GLN A 19 4.13 22.20 14.11
CA GLN A 19 4.00 22.58 15.52
C GLN A 19 2.99 21.71 16.28
N LYS A 20 2.91 20.42 15.91
CA LYS A 20 2.07 19.41 16.56
C LYS A 20 2.89 18.62 17.58
N GLY A 21 2.22 18.10 18.60
CA GLY A 21 2.88 17.31 19.65
C GLY A 21 3.42 15.98 19.12
N THR A 22 2.69 15.31 18.22
CA THR A 22 3.08 14.01 17.65
C THR A 22 3.95 14.17 16.42
N THR A 23 5.00 13.34 16.31
CA THR A 23 5.86 13.26 15.13
C THR A 23 5.76 11.87 14.51
N PHE A 24 5.42 11.79 13.23
CA PHE A 24 5.45 10.56 12.40
C PHE A 24 6.81 10.45 11.73
N LEU A 25 7.54 9.36 11.99
CA LEU A 25 8.84 9.07 11.40
C LEU A 25 8.75 7.84 10.51
N PHE A 26 9.07 8.01 9.22
CA PHE A 26 8.91 6.98 8.19
C PHE A 26 10.25 6.35 7.80
N ILE A 27 10.29 5.01 7.78
CA ILE A 27 11.45 4.22 7.36
C ILE A 27 11.03 3.35 6.17
N ASN A 28 11.57 3.65 4.99
CA ASN A 28 11.22 3.03 3.72
C ASN A 28 11.82 1.62 3.53
N SER A 29 11.30 0.87 2.54
CA SER A 29 11.71 -0.48 2.17
C SER A 29 13.10 -0.55 1.53
N LEU A 30 13.62 -1.76 1.32
CA LEU A 30 14.84 -2.03 0.55
C LEU A 30 14.67 -1.58 -0.91
N GLY A 31 15.65 -0.87 -1.45
CA GLY A 31 15.63 -0.41 -2.85
C GLY A 31 14.63 0.70 -3.14
N THR A 32 14.06 1.32 -2.10
CA THR A 32 13.18 2.49 -2.23
C THR A 32 13.74 3.70 -1.54
N ASP A 33 13.29 4.88 -1.92
CA ASP A 33 13.52 6.13 -1.21
C ASP A 33 12.23 6.63 -0.53
N PHE A 34 12.30 7.73 0.19
CA PHE A 34 11.18 8.20 1.00
C PHE A 34 9.96 8.66 0.20
N ARG A 35 10.05 8.80 -1.13
CA ARG A 35 8.91 9.19 -1.98
C ARG A 35 7.77 8.18 -1.99
N ILE A 36 8.04 6.92 -1.62
CA ILE A 36 6.97 5.91 -1.47
C ILE A 36 5.90 6.31 -0.45
N TRP A 37 6.21 7.27 0.43
CA TRP A 37 5.31 7.77 1.47
C TRP A 37 4.53 9.03 1.09
N ASN A 38 4.69 9.56 -0.15
CA ASN A 38 4.11 10.85 -0.54
C ASN A 38 2.63 10.99 -0.22
N ASP A 39 1.82 9.99 -0.63
CA ASP A 39 0.38 10.06 -0.48
C ASP A 39 -0.06 9.86 0.98
N VAL A 40 0.61 8.97 1.71
CA VAL A 40 0.40 8.80 3.16
C VAL A 40 0.76 10.08 3.93
N VAL A 41 1.87 10.73 3.57
CA VAL A 41 2.28 12.00 4.18
C VAL A 41 1.29 13.12 3.86
N ALA A 42 0.71 13.14 2.65
CA ALA A 42 -0.31 14.13 2.29
C ALA A 42 -1.51 14.10 3.25
N ASP A 43 -1.92 12.91 3.70
CA ASP A 43 -3.01 12.74 4.66
C ASP A 43 -2.56 13.06 6.10
N LEU A 44 -1.39 12.55 6.52
CA LEU A 44 -0.94 12.65 7.92
C LEU A 44 -0.41 14.03 8.33
N LYS A 45 0.08 14.85 7.38
CA LYS A 45 0.69 16.17 7.69
C LYS A 45 -0.22 17.13 8.43
N THR A 46 -1.53 16.98 8.33
CA THR A 46 -2.50 17.79 9.07
C THR A 46 -2.68 17.34 10.53
N HIS A 47 -2.19 16.13 10.86
CA HIS A 47 -2.36 15.49 12.17
C HIS A 47 -1.09 15.53 13.03
N GLY A 48 0.10 15.66 12.42
CA GLY A 48 1.36 15.66 13.14
C GLY A 48 2.52 16.27 12.36
N ASN A 49 3.68 16.35 13.00
CA ASN A 49 4.94 16.63 12.31
C ASN A 49 5.37 15.41 11.52
N ILE A 50 6.06 15.62 10.40
CA ILE A 50 6.50 14.53 9.51
C ILE A 50 8.02 14.53 9.42
N VAL A 51 8.62 13.36 9.65
CA VAL A 51 10.02 13.09 9.32
C VAL A 51 10.07 11.88 8.38
N ARG A 52 10.67 12.06 7.23
CA ARG A 52 11.01 10.94 6.32
C ARG A 52 12.41 11.14 5.78
N PHE A 53 13.11 10.07 5.53
CA PHE A 53 14.51 10.13 5.12
C PHE A 53 14.89 8.92 4.25
N ASP A 54 15.94 9.09 3.49
CA ASP A 54 16.57 7.99 2.77
C ASP A 54 17.60 7.31 3.69
N LYS A 55 17.47 6.00 3.86
CA LYS A 55 18.49 5.22 4.58
C LYS A 55 19.85 5.34 3.89
N GLN A 56 20.93 5.23 4.63
CA GLN A 56 22.27 5.19 4.01
C GLN A 56 22.33 4.19 2.85
N GLY A 57 22.88 4.64 1.73
CA GLY A 57 22.96 3.86 0.51
C GLY A 57 21.65 3.70 -0.25
N HIS A 58 20.65 4.53 0.03
CA HIS A 58 19.39 4.63 -0.70
C HIS A 58 19.08 6.09 -1.05
N GLY A 59 18.28 6.29 -2.08
CA GLY A 59 17.87 7.61 -2.54
C GLY A 59 19.05 8.55 -2.72
N LEU A 60 19.01 9.69 -2.06
CA LEU A 60 20.06 10.72 -2.10
C LEU A 60 21.00 10.69 -0.88
N SER A 61 20.85 9.75 0.04
CA SER A 61 21.75 9.59 1.18
C SER A 61 23.05 8.91 0.78
N SER A 62 24.17 9.39 1.34
CA SER A 62 25.47 8.77 1.13
C SER A 62 25.56 7.38 1.80
N LEU A 63 26.57 6.63 1.44
CA LEU A 63 26.91 5.36 2.08
C LEU A 63 28.24 5.53 2.81
N SER A 64 28.31 5.11 4.07
CA SER A 64 29.59 5.00 4.80
C SER A 64 30.41 3.81 4.30
N GLU A 65 31.72 3.79 4.58
CA GLU A 65 32.61 2.69 4.16
C GLU A 65 32.41 1.40 4.97
N GLU A 66 31.80 1.50 6.14
CA GLU A 66 31.65 0.39 7.08
C GLU A 66 30.54 -0.61 6.65
N THR A 67 30.72 -1.88 7.03
CA THR A 67 29.65 -2.89 6.97
C THR A 67 28.50 -2.46 7.90
N ARG A 68 27.27 -2.70 7.47
CA ARG A 68 26.12 -2.23 8.23
C ARG A 68 25.23 -3.38 8.67
N LEU A 69 24.84 -3.31 9.94
CA LEU A 69 23.82 -4.16 10.55
C LEU A 69 22.52 -3.37 10.74
N ILE A 70 21.45 -4.03 11.11
CA ILE A 70 20.18 -3.37 11.46
C ILE A 70 20.35 -2.35 12.60
N ALA A 71 21.24 -2.64 13.56
CA ALA A 71 21.60 -1.73 14.64
C ALA A 71 22.17 -0.39 14.14
N ASP A 72 22.95 -0.42 13.06
CA ASP A 72 23.55 0.80 12.49
C ASP A 72 22.51 1.68 11.80
N TYR A 73 21.55 1.07 11.08
CA TYR A 73 20.42 1.81 10.53
C TYR A 73 19.51 2.38 11.62
N ALA A 74 19.32 1.66 12.73
CA ALA A 74 18.59 2.18 13.89
C ALA A 74 19.34 3.36 14.55
N ALA A 75 20.67 3.29 14.63
CA ALA A 75 21.49 4.40 15.12
C ALA A 75 21.41 5.65 14.23
N ASP A 76 21.26 5.50 12.90
CA ASP A 76 21.01 6.63 12.01
C ASP A 76 19.66 7.30 12.29
N VAL A 77 18.60 6.49 12.55
CA VAL A 77 17.27 7.01 12.95
C VAL A 77 17.38 7.82 14.23
N LEU A 78 18.04 7.27 15.26
CA LEU A 78 18.24 7.98 16.53
C LEU A 78 19.05 9.26 16.35
N GLY A 79 20.11 9.21 15.56
CA GLY A 79 20.93 10.39 15.24
C GLY A 79 20.15 11.48 14.51
N LEU A 80 19.25 11.10 13.60
CA LEU A 80 18.35 12.04 12.93
C LEU A 80 17.34 12.65 13.92
N MET A 81 16.73 11.85 14.77
CA MET A 81 15.83 12.33 15.82
C MET A 81 16.53 13.32 16.76
N ASP A 82 17.77 13.01 17.18
CA ASP A 82 18.54 13.88 18.05
C ASP A 82 18.88 15.21 17.38
N ALA A 83 19.32 15.17 16.13
CA ALA A 83 19.65 16.37 15.36
C ALA A 83 18.43 17.28 15.09
N LEU A 84 17.22 16.70 15.05
CA LEU A 84 15.94 17.42 14.91
C LEU A 84 15.27 17.73 16.25
N ASN A 85 15.92 17.43 17.40
CA ASN A 85 15.38 17.59 18.76
C ASN A 85 14.06 16.81 19.00
N ILE A 86 13.88 15.67 18.32
CA ILE A 86 12.70 14.81 18.48
C ILE A 86 12.97 13.77 19.57
N LYS A 87 12.29 13.92 20.69
CA LYS A 87 12.45 13.00 21.85
C LYS A 87 11.80 11.64 21.58
N LYS A 88 10.57 11.64 21.09
CA LYS A 88 9.80 10.44 20.74
C LYS A 88 9.08 10.64 19.42
N ALA A 89 8.81 9.53 18.72
CA ALA A 89 8.04 9.55 17.49
C ALA A 89 7.13 8.30 17.36
N VAL A 90 6.07 8.42 16.58
CA VAL A 90 5.38 7.28 16.00
C VAL A 90 6.25 6.78 14.85
N VAL A 91 6.92 5.64 15.05
CA VAL A 91 7.83 5.07 14.04
C VAL A 91 7.06 4.17 13.11
N ILE A 92 7.13 4.45 11.80
CA ILE A 92 6.41 3.74 10.74
C ILE A 92 7.45 3.12 9.82
N GLY A 93 7.52 1.79 9.81
CA GLY A 93 8.53 1.06 9.05
C GLY A 93 7.93 0.05 8.08
N LEU A 94 8.38 0.09 6.82
CA LEU A 94 8.02 -0.87 5.79
C LEU A 94 9.17 -1.85 5.53
N SER A 95 8.90 -3.17 5.59
CA SER A 95 9.89 -4.21 5.25
C SER A 95 11.16 -4.10 6.10
N ILE A 96 12.35 -3.87 5.53
CA ILE A 96 13.57 -3.57 6.32
C ILE A 96 13.34 -2.39 7.28
N GLY A 97 12.55 -1.38 6.87
CA GLY A 97 12.17 -0.28 7.77
C GLY A 97 11.41 -0.78 8.99
N GLY A 98 10.57 -1.81 8.84
CA GLY A 98 9.91 -2.49 9.94
C GLY A 98 10.86 -3.29 10.83
N ILE A 99 11.90 -3.93 10.27
CA ILE A 99 12.96 -4.58 11.08
C ILE A 99 13.69 -3.53 11.93
N ILE A 100 14.03 -2.38 11.34
CA ILE A 100 14.64 -1.25 12.06
C ILE A 100 13.72 -0.75 13.16
N GLY A 101 12.42 -0.60 12.89
CA GLY A 101 11.41 -0.24 13.89
C GLY A 101 11.31 -1.24 15.03
N GLN A 102 11.32 -2.56 14.74
CA GLN A 102 11.37 -3.62 15.75
C GLN A 102 12.63 -3.52 16.61
N TYR A 103 13.80 -3.30 15.99
CA TYR A 103 15.07 -3.12 16.72
C TYR A 103 15.00 -1.92 17.68
N LEU A 104 14.47 -0.80 17.21
CA LEU A 104 14.27 0.40 18.04
C LEU A 104 13.32 0.09 19.21
N ALA A 105 12.20 -0.60 18.97
CA ALA A 105 11.25 -0.92 20.01
C ALA A 105 11.81 -1.90 21.08
N VAL A 106 12.69 -2.81 20.68
CA VAL A 106 13.35 -3.75 21.60
C VAL A 106 14.44 -3.07 22.44
N ASN A 107 15.22 -2.15 21.87
CA ASN A 107 16.44 -1.62 22.47
C ASN A 107 16.36 -0.15 22.90
N HIS A 108 15.39 0.61 22.34
CA HIS A 108 15.25 2.08 22.52
C HIS A 108 13.75 2.46 22.61
N ALA A 109 12.96 1.69 23.38
CA ALA A 109 11.52 1.90 23.53
C ALA A 109 11.16 3.29 24.06
N ASP A 110 12.06 3.91 24.84
CA ASP A 110 11.92 5.28 25.34
C ASP A 110 11.88 6.36 24.24
N ARG A 111 12.31 6.01 23.01
CA ARG A 111 12.29 6.91 21.83
C ARG A 111 11.04 6.73 20.97
N LEU A 112 10.19 5.75 21.25
CA LEU A 112 8.98 5.48 20.51
C LEU A 112 7.74 5.89 21.30
N GLU A 113 6.81 6.58 20.63
CA GLU A 113 5.46 6.84 21.12
C GLU A 113 4.57 5.63 20.78
N LYS A 114 4.54 5.25 19.52
CA LYS A 114 3.87 4.05 18.97
C LYS A 114 4.71 3.48 17.83
N LEU A 115 4.43 2.23 17.45
CA LEU A 115 5.13 1.52 16.37
C LEU A 115 4.15 1.04 15.31
N VAL A 116 4.45 1.30 14.04
CA VAL A 116 3.69 0.78 12.89
C VAL A 116 4.62 -0.07 12.04
N LEU A 117 4.27 -1.33 11.89
CA LEU A 117 5.02 -2.35 11.16
C LEU A 117 4.25 -2.75 9.91
N SER A 118 4.71 -2.36 8.74
CA SER A 118 4.07 -2.68 7.47
C SER A 118 4.88 -3.74 6.73
N ASN A 119 4.22 -4.84 6.35
CA ASN A 119 4.79 -5.85 5.45
C ASN A 119 6.22 -6.25 5.83
N THR A 120 6.38 -6.72 7.05
CA THR A 120 7.69 -7.02 7.66
C THR A 120 7.60 -8.25 8.58
N ALA A 121 8.76 -8.72 9.03
CA ALA A 121 8.88 -9.81 10.00
C ALA A 121 10.19 -9.67 10.78
N PRO A 122 10.35 -10.36 11.92
CA PRO A 122 11.60 -10.32 12.71
C PRO A 122 12.78 -11.01 11.99
N LYS A 123 12.47 -11.96 11.09
CA LYS A 123 13.39 -12.59 10.13
C LYS A 123 12.70 -12.62 8.77
N ILE A 124 13.32 -12.07 7.75
CA ILE A 124 12.79 -12.06 6.37
C ILE A 124 13.67 -12.92 5.49
N GLY A 125 13.08 -13.94 4.86
CA GLY A 125 13.80 -14.86 3.97
C GLY A 125 14.81 -15.74 4.70
N ASN A 126 15.76 -16.26 3.93
CA ASN A 126 16.84 -17.12 4.43
C ASN A 126 18.21 -16.70 3.80
N ASP A 127 19.27 -17.24 4.35
CA ASP A 127 20.62 -16.88 3.96
C ASP A 127 20.92 -17.21 2.50
N GLU A 128 20.46 -18.34 1.98
CA GLU A 128 20.67 -18.77 0.60
C GLU A 128 20.01 -17.78 -0.39
N GLY A 129 18.75 -17.43 -0.17
CA GLY A 129 18.04 -16.49 -1.03
C GLY A 129 18.68 -15.10 -1.04
N TRP A 130 19.10 -14.59 0.13
CA TRP A 130 19.79 -13.31 0.22
C TRP A 130 21.19 -13.36 -0.43
N ASN A 131 21.95 -14.43 -0.22
CA ASN A 131 23.25 -14.59 -0.86
C ASN A 131 23.14 -14.67 -2.38
N THR A 132 22.16 -15.39 -2.90
CA THR A 132 21.83 -15.45 -4.33
C THR A 132 21.50 -14.07 -4.89
N ARG A 133 20.64 -13.29 -4.18
CA ARG A 133 20.30 -11.91 -4.58
C ARG A 133 21.51 -10.99 -4.56
N ILE A 134 22.31 -11.03 -3.50
CA ILE A 134 23.55 -10.24 -3.37
C ILE A 134 24.50 -10.57 -4.50
N HIS A 135 24.72 -11.86 -4.78
CA HIS A 135 25.59 -12.30 -5.87
C HIS A 135 25.11 -11.76 -7.22
N LYS A 136 23.82 -11.96 -7.53
CA LYS A 136 23.22 -11.49 -8.78
C LYS A 136 23.36 -9.97 -8.95
N VAL A 137 23.04 -9.19 -7.92
CA VAL A 137 23.18 -7.73 -7.97
C VAL A 137 24.65 -7.31 -8.11
N LYS A 138 25.56 -8.00 -7.45
CA LYS A 138 27.00 -7.73 -7.53
C LYS A 138 27.53 -7.94 -8.95
N THR A 139 27.11 -9.02 -9.60
CA THR A 139 27.56 -9.43 -10.95
C THR A 139 26.84 -8.65 -12.05
N ASP A 140 25.51 -8.64 -12.02
CA ASP A 140 24.67 -8.21 -13.13
C ASP A 140 24.01 -6.83 -12.91
N GLY A 141 24.21 -6.24 -11.71
CA GLY A 141 23.59 -4.96 -11.33
C GLY A 141 22.14 -5.10 -10.87
N ILE A 142 21.59 -4.01 -10.28
CA ILE A 142 20.22 -4.02 -9.73
C ILE A 142 19.16 -4.18 -10.82
N ALA A 143 19.41 -3.65 -12.01
CA ALA A 143 18.49 -3.77 -13.15
C ALA A 143 18.11 -5.23 -13.45
N SER A 144 19.03 -6.18 -13.22
CA SER A 144 18.83 -7.61 -13.47
C SER A 144 17.75 -8.28 -12.59
N ILE A 145 17.42 -7.67 -11.46
CA ILE A 145 16.40 -8.17 -10.53
C ILE A 145 15.11 -7.35 -10.55
N THR A 146 15.08 -6.21 -11.22
CA THR A 146 14.01 -5.23 -11.11
C THR A 146 12.65 -5.80 -11.49
N GLU A 147 12.55 -6.50 -12.63
CA GLU A 147 11.28 -7.10 -13.06
C GLU A 147 10.72 -8.10 -12.03
N GLY A 148 11.57 -9.00 -11.54
CA GLY A 148 11.17 -9.97 -10.51
C GLY A 148 10.73 -9.31 -9.20
N VAL A 149 11.39 -8.22 -8.82
CA VAL A 149 11.03 -7.45 -7.62
C VAL A 149 9.70 -6.73 -7.81
N MET A 150 9.44 -6.12 -8.96
CA MET A 150 8.15 -5.47 -9.23
C MET A 150 6.98 -6.45 -9.13
N LYS A 151 7.14 -7.69 -9.64
CA LYS A 151 6.13 -8.76 -9.53
C LYS A 151 5.79 -9.16 -8.09
N VAL A 152 6.77 -9.01 -7.19
CA VAL A 152 6.61 -9.36 -5.76
C VAL A 152 6.12 -8.16 -4.95
N TRP A 153 6.45 -6.93 -5.38
CA TRP A 153 6.09 -5.73 -4.65
C TRP A 153 4.64 -5.30 -4.85
N PHE A 154 4.11 -5.48 -6.06
CA PHE A 154 2.81 -4.94 -6.42
C PHE A 154 1.81 -6.03 -6.82
N SER A 155 0.54 -5.79 -6.53
CA SER A 155 -0.56 -6.66 -6.92
C SER A 155 -0.76 -6.69 -8.44
N ASP A 156 -1.42 -7.75 -8.95
CA ASP A 156 -1.79 -7.84 -10.37
C ASP A 156 -2.62 -6.63 -10.82
N ASN A 157 -3.50 -6.14 -9.94
CA ASN A 157 -4.28 -4.94 -10.21
C ASN A 157 -3.41 -3.71 -10.44
N PHE A 158 -2.33 -3.54 -9.66
CA PHE A 158 -1.39 -2.45 -9.85
C PHE A 158 -0.63 -2.58 -11.17
N HIS A 159 -0.19 -3.79 -11.51
CA HIS A 159 0.48 -4.09 -12.78
C HIS A 159 -0.38 -3.76 -13.99
N GLN A 160 -1.68 -4.03 -13.93
CA GLN A 160 -2.61 -3.81 -15.04
C GLN A 160 -3.07 -2.36 -15.17
N ASN A 161 -3.28 -1.64 -14.06
CA ASN A 161 -3.98 -0.36 -14.04
C ASN A 161 -3.12 0.85 -13.67
N ARG A 162 -1.88 0.65 -13.18
CA ARG A 162 -0.96 1.73 -12.76
C ARG A 162 0.41 1.58 -13.42
N THR A 163 0.42 1.28 -14.71
CA THR A 163 1.63 0.96 -15.49
C THR A 163 2.68 2.05 -15.49
N ASN A 164 2.29 3.32 -15.58
CA ASN A 164 3.22 4.45 -15.52
C ASN A 164 3.91 4.56 -14.16
N GLU A 165 3.18 4.31 -13.08
CA GLU A 165 3.74 4.31 -11.73
C GLU A 165 4.64 3.10 -11.52
N LEU A 166 4.24 1.93 -12.04
CA LEU A 166 5.06 0.73 -12.01
C LEU A 166 6.44 0.97 -12.64
N VAL A 167 6.48 1.63 -13.81
CA VAL A 167 7.73 2.05 -14.46
C VAL A 167 8.52 3.00 -13.56
N GLY A 168 7.85 3.95 -12.90
CA GLY A 168 8.48 4.87 -11.94
C GLY A 168 9.16 4.14 -10.78
N TYR A 169 8.48 3.16 -10.17
CA TYR A 169 9.04 2.35 -9.07
C TYR A 169 10.12 1.38 -9.55
N ALA A 170 10.00 0.83 -10.76
CA ALA A 170 11.05 0.05 -11.38
C ALA A 170 12.34 0.88 -11.57
N ASN A 171 12.20 2.13 -12.04
CA ASN A 171 13.32 3.06 -12.16
C ASN A 171 13.90 3.46 -10.80
N MET A 172 13.06 3.67 -9.77
CA MET A 172 13.52 3.94 -8.41
C MET A 172 14.44 2.81 -7.90
N LEU A 173 14.03 1.56 -8.08
CA LEU A 173 14.83 0.41 -7.70
C LEU A 173 16.10 0.30 -8.55
N ALA A 174 15.99 0.35 -9.88
CA ALA A 174 17.10 0.14 -10.80
C ALA A 174 18.22 1.19 -10.62
N ASN A 175 17.86 2.42 -10.22
CA ASN A 175 18.79 3.51 -9.96
C ASN A 175 19.27 3.59 -8.49
N SER A 176 18.88 2.65 -7.63
CA SER A 176 19.40 2.60 -6.26
C SER A 176 20.94 2.38 -6.27
N PRO A 177 21.68 2.99 -5.34
CA PRO A 177 23.13 2.73 -5.22
C PRO A 177 23.40 1.25 -4.98
N LYS A 178 24.08 0.59 -5.93
CA LYS A 178 24.31 -0.86 -5.92
C LYS A 178 24.92 -1.36 -4.61
N GLU A 179 25.96 -0.70 -4.14
CA GLU A 179 26.65 -1.11 -2.92
C GLU A 179 25.74 -0.93 -1.67
N GLY A 180 24.97 0.16 -1.62
CA GLY A 180 23.98 0.38 -0.55
C GLY A 180 22.92 -0.70 -0.50
N TYR A 181 22.39 -1.10 -1.67
CA TYR A 181 21.43 -2.19 -1.79
C TYR A 181 22.01 -3.53 -1.30
N ILE A 182 23.23 -3.87 -1.72
CA ILE A 182 23.95 -5.11 -1.31
C ILE A 182 24.12 -5.14 0.21
N ARG A 183 24.58 -4.04 0.83
CA ARG A 183 24.75 -3.97 2.29
C ARG A 183 23.45 -4.07 3.05
N ALA A 184 22.39 -3.48 2.54
CA ALA A 184 21.07 -3.63 3.15
C ALA A 184 20.53 -5.07 3.03
N CYS A 185 20.75 -5.76 1.91
CA CYS A 185 20.46 -7.19 1.79
C CYS A 185 21.23 -8.03 2.83
N ALA A 186 22.52 -7.74 3.02
CA ALA A 186 23.34 -8.42 4.03
C ALA A 186 22.82 -8.15 5.45
N ALA A 187 22.45 -6.89 5.75
CA ALA A 187 21.87 -6.53 7.05
C ALA A 187 20.56 -7.26 7.33
N ILE A 188 19.71 -7.47 6.31
CA ILE A 188 18.46 -8.27 6.47
C ILE A 188 18.79 -9.74 6.69
N ARG A 189 19.73 -10.30 5.89
CA ARG A 189 20.18 -11.69 6.01
C ARG A 189 20.67 -12.00 7.41
N ASP A 190 21.53 -11.14 7.94
CA ASP A 190 22.24 -11.35 9.20
C ASP A 190 21.39 -10.97 10.44
N ASN A 191 20.18 -10.45 10.23
CA ASN A 191 19.25 -10.08 11.29
C ASN A 191 18.34 -11.24 11.69
N ASP A 192 18.12 -11.41 12.99
CA ASP A 192 17.05 -12.23 13.54
C ASP A 192 16.58 -11.64 14.88
N LEU A 193 15.40 -11.04 14.89
CA LEU A 193 14.75 -10.47 16.07
C LEU A 193 13.68 -11.38 16.68
N THR A 194 13.55 -12.63 16.19
CA THR A 194 12.46 -13.55 16.59
C THR A 194 12.35 -13.74 18.10
N ALA A 195 13.48 -13.82 18.81
CA ALA A 195 13.50 -13.93 20.27
C ALA A 195 13.27 -12.58 20.98
N GLY A 196 13.45 -11.46 20.26
CA GLY A 196 13.38 -10.11 20.83
C GLY A 196 11.98 -9.51 20.82
N ILE A 197 11.17 -9.80 19.81
CA ILE A 197 9.89 -9.12 19.58
C ILE A 197 8.85 -9.30 20.69
N ALA A 198 8.91 -10.42 21.44
CA ALA A 198 8.04 -10.64 22.60
C ALA A 198 8.29 -9.64 23.76
N ARG A 199 9.40 -8.91 23.73
CA ARG A 199 9.73 -7.85 24.70
C ARG A 199 9.24 -6.47 24.29
N ILE A 200 8.69 -6.30 23.08
CA ILE A 200 8.14 -5.03 22.62
C ILE A 200 6.90 -4.70 23.44
N GLN A 201 6.99 -3.65 24.26
CA GLN A 201 5.86 -3.15 25.05
C GLN A 201 5.20 -1.92 24.41
N THR A 202 5.88 -1.30 23.45
CA THR A 202 5.35 -0.17 22.67
C THR A 202 4.07 -0.59 21.95
N PRO A 203 2.95 0.14 22.06
CA PRO A 203 1.75 -0.14 21.29
C PRO A 203 2.10 -0.26 19.79
N THR A 204 1.67 -1.36 19.17
CA THR A 204 2.13 -1.72 17.82
C THR A 204 0.94 -1.99 16.89
N LEU A 205 0.97 -1.42 15.69
CA LEU A 205 0.04 -1.73 14.60
C LEU A 205 0.79 -2.46 13.49
N CYS A 206 0.30 -3.62 13.08
CA CYS A 206 0.89 -4.43 12.02
C CYS A 206 -0.02 -4.47 10.78
N PHE A 207 0.53 -4.11 9.62
CA PHE A 207 -0.13 -4.25 8.32
C PHE A 207 0.44 -5.40 7.51
N ALA A 208 -0.44 -6.11 6.79
CA ALA A 208 -0.06 -7.04 5.73
C ALA A 208 -0.92 -6.80 4.49
N GLY A 209 -0.30 -6.75 3.32
CA GLY A 209 -1.02 -6.79 2.05
C GLY A 209 -1.41 -8.22 1.69
N SER A 210 -2.67 -8.47 1.30
CA SER A 210 -3.14 -9.84 1.01
C SER A 210 -2.45 -10.48 -0.21
N LYS A 211 -1.77 -9.68 -1.03
CA LYS A 211 -1.02 -10.09 -2.23
C LYS A 211 0.51 -9.94 -2.06
N ASP A 212 0.99 -9.75 -0.83
CA ASP A 212 2.43 -9.61 -0.59
C ASP A 212 3.17 -10.93 -0.82
N GLY A 213 4.04 -10.94 -1.82
CA GLY A 213 4.90 -12.08 -2.14
C GLY A 213 6.26 -12.07 -1.41
N SER A 214 6.61 -10.97 -0.72
CA SER A 214 7.88 -10.83 0.02
C SER A 214 7.74 -11.25 1.47
N THR A 215 6.72 -10.74 2.14
CA THR A 215 6.37 -11.04 3.53
C THR A 215 4.88 -11.40 3.59
N PRO A 216 4.54 -12.66 3.27
CA PRO A 216 3.15 -13.11 3.20
C PRO A 216 2.35 -12.80 4.46
N PRO A 217 1.02 -12.61 4.36
CA PRO A 217 0.15 -12.25 5.48
C PRO A 217 0.34 -13.11 6.73
N ASP A 218 0.51 -14.42 6.57
CA ASP A 218 0.69 -15.36 7.68
C ASP A 218 1.99 -15.09 8.45
N LEU A 219 3.06 -14.68 7.76
CA LEU A 219 4.33 -14.32 8.39
C LEU A 219 4.19 -13.04 9.24
N VAL A 220 3.51 -12.03 8.71
CA VAL A 220 3.24 -10.78 9.43
C VAL A 220 2.29 -11.04 10.61
N LYS A 221 1.26 -11.87 10.42
CA LYS A 221 0.33 -12.26 11.47
C LYS A 221 1.06 -12.99 12.62
N ALA A 222 1.93 -13.94 12.28
CA ALA A 222 2.73 -14.68 13.27
C ALA A 222 3.68 -13.77 14.07
N MET A 223 4.19 -12.68 13.45
CA MET A 223 4.94 -11.64 14.15
C MET A 223 4.01 -10.85 15.09
N ALA A 224 2.88 -10.39 14.59
CA ALA A 224 1.92 -9.62 15.39
C ALA A 224 1.48 -10.40 16.63
N ASP A 225 1.15 -11.69 16.48
CA ASP A 225 0.70 -12.54 17.59
C ASP A 225 1.76 -12.72 18.72
N LYS A 226 3.03 -12.46 18.42
CA LYS A 226 4.12 -12.50 19.41
C LYS A 226 4.39 -11.17 20.11
N ILE A 227 3.88 -10.06 19.58
CA ILE A 227 4.05 -8.73 20.18
C ILE A 227 2.87 -8.46 21.12
N PRO A 228 3.08 -8.28 22.44
CA PRO A 228 2.01 -8.27 23.45
C PRO A 228 0.89 -7.24 23.21
N ASN A 229 1.24 -6.03 22.78
CA ASN A 229 0.29 -4.92 22.59
C ASN A 229 0.14 -4.58 21.11
N SER A 230 -0.11 -5.60 20.27
CA SER A 230 -0.24 -5.41 18.84
C SER A 230 -1.67 -5.57 18.33
N ALA A 231 -2.01 -4.78 17.30
CA ALA A 231 -3.15 -4.98 16.42
C ALA A 231 -2.66 -5.42 15.03
N TYR A 232 -3.43 -6.27 14.36
CA TYR A 232 -3.13 -6.75 13.01
C TYR A 232 -4.22 -6.38 12.04
N ILE A 233 -3.84 -5.81 10.90
CA ILE A 233 -4.74 -5.41 9.81
C ILE A 233 -4.28 -6.08 8.52
N LEU A 234 -5.16 -6.85 7.89
CA LEU A 234 -4.98 -7.35 6.53
C LEU A 234 -5.60 -6.36 5.54
N VAL A 235 -4.77 -5.80 4.67
CA VAL A 235 -5.22 -4.90 3.59
C VAL A 235 -5.43 -5.72 2.34
N ASP A 236 -6.70 -5.88 1.95
CA ASP A 236 -7.05 -6.74 0.83
C ASP A 236 -6.68 -6.13 -0.53
N GLY A 237 -6.26 -6.99 -1.46
CA GLY A 237 -5.96 -6.65 -2.85
C GLY A 237 -4.64 -5.93 -3.08
N VAL A 238 -3.81 -5.68 -2.05
CA VAL A 238 -2.53 -4.97 -2.17
C VAL A 238 -1.32 -5.89 -1.93
N GLY A 239 -0.17 -5.53 -2.52
CA GLY A 239 1.09 -6.25 -2.39
C GLY A 239 1.95 -5.76 -1.23
N HIS A 240 3.26 -5.74 -1.47
CA HIS A 240 4.30 -5.44 -0.47
C HIS A 240 4.42 -3.96 -0.11
N ILE A 241 3.93 -3.04 -0.94
CA ILE A 241 4.04 -1.59 -0.72
C ILE A 241 2.65 -0.96 -0.59
N PRO A 242 1.91 -1.26 0.51
CA PRO A 242 0.54 -0.79 0.69
C PRO A 242 0.43 0.73 0.80
N CYS A 243 1.48 1.42 1.24
CA CYS A 243 1.53 2.88 1.27
C CYS A 243 1.45 3.54 -0.12
N VAL A 244 1.72 2.77 -1.19
CA VAL A 244 1.54 3.18 -2.59
C VAL A 244 0.23 2.68 -3.16
N GLU A 245 -0.13 1.42 -2.89
CA GLU A 245 -1.33 0.82 -3.48
C GLU A 245 -2.63 1.28 -2.83
N ALA A 246 -2.62 1.52 -1.51
CA ALA A 246 -3.78 1.89 -0.70
C ALA A 246 -3.46 2.98 0.35
N PRO A 247 -2.86 4.13 -0.04
CA PRO A 247 -2.33 5.13 0.88
C PRO A 247 -3.38 5.63 1.88
N HIS A 248 -4.60 5.94 1.43
CA HIS A 248 -5.67 6.46 2.29
C HIS A 248 -6.13 5.45 3.35
N ILE A 249 -6.12 4.15 3.03
CA ILE A 249 -6.42 3.09 4.00
C ILE A 249 -5.34 3.06 5.07
N ILE A 250 -4.08 3.07 4.65
CA ILE A 250 -2.93 3.06 5.55
C ILE A 250 -2.93 4.30 6.45
N SER A 251 -3.13 5.49 5.87
CA SER A 251 -3.20 6.76 6.60
C SER A 251 -4.29 6.75 7.66
N LYS A 252 -5.50 6.31 7.31
CA LYS A 252 -6.63 6.23 8.24
C LYS A 252 -6.28 5.37 9.46
N TYR A 253 -5.81 4.15 9.23
CA TYR A 253 -5.45 3.25 10.34
C TYR A 253 -4.31 3.80 11.20
N ILE A 254 -3.33 4.49 10.61
CA ILE A 254 -2.25 5.14 11.37
C ILE A 254 -2.81 6.26 12.24
N ILE A 255 -3.70 7.10 11.71
CA ILE A 255 -4.35 8.19 12.46
C ILE A 255 -5.17 7.63 13.62
N ASP A 256 -6.06 6.66 13.34
CA ASP A 256 -6.92 6.06 14.34
C ASP A 256 -6.10 5.41 15.46
N PHE A 257 -5.07 4.67 15.10
CA PHE A 257 -4.16 4.04 16.06
C PHE A 257 -3.37 5.08 16.88
N THR A 258 -2.89 6.15 16.23
CA THR A 258 -2.04 7.15 16.90
C THR A 258 -2.79 7.95 17.95
N PHE A 259 -4.02 8.33 17.64
CA PHE A 259 -4.80 9.23 18.49
C PHE A 259 -5.84 8.50 19.35
N ASP A 260 -5.73 7.16 19.46
CA ASP A 260 -6.67 6.30 20.20
C ASP A 260 -8.14 6.54 19.78
N ASN A 261 -8.33 6.95 18.52
CA ASN A 261 -9.64 7.08 17.92
C ASN A 261 -10.33 5.72 17.71
N ALA A 262 -9.61 4.64 17.97
CA ALA A 262 -10.08 3.25 17.90
C ALA A 262 -10.97 2.88 19.11
N LYS A 263 -11.95 3.71 19.45
CA LYS A 263 -13.13 3.24 20.17
C LYS A 263 -14.02 2.56 19.14
N ASN A 264 -13.78 1.26 18.88
CA ASN A 264 -14.74 0.35 18.22
C ASN A 264 -15.47 0.89 16.98
N GLU A 265 -14.81 1.61 16.09
CA GLU A 265 -15.41 1.90 14.81
C GLU A 265 -14.82 0.96 13.75
N THR A 266 -15.48 -0.16 13.52
CA THR A 266 -15.60 -0.71 12.17
C THR A 266 -15.78 0.49 11.23
N LEU A 267 -15.02 0.54 10.12
CA LEU A 267 -15.20 1.56 9.08
C LEU A 267 -16.70 1.85 8.94
N SER A 268 -17.10 3.10 9.01
CA SER A 268 -18.48 3.45 8.74
C SER A 268 -18.88 2.86 7.37
N LEU A 269 -20.15 2.59 7.17
CA LEU A 269 -20.62 2.09 5.86
C LEU A 269 -20.21 3.04 4.72
N TYR A 270 -20.08 4.33 5.00
CA TYR A 270 -19.62 5.31 4.02
C TYR A 270 -18.14 5.11 3.66
N GLU A 271 -17.27 5.01 4.65
CA GLU A 271 -15.82 4.83 4.44
C GLU A 271 -15.54 3.49 3.75
N GLN A 272 -16.17 2.40 4.23
CA GLN A 272 -16.09 1.09 3.57
C GLN A 272 -16.63 1.17 2.13
N GLY A 273 -17.72 1.92 1.95
CA GLY A 273 -18.33 2.15 0.65
C GLY A 273 -17.43 2.94 -0.29
N MET A 274 -16.77 3.99 0.16
CA MET A 274 -15.83 4.78 -0.64
C MET A 274 -14.62 3.96 -1.08
N ILE A 275 -14.04 3.15 -0.19
CA ILE A 275 -12.96 2.22 -0.51
C ILE A 275 -13.40 1.25 -1.61
N THR A 276 -14.56 0.62 -1.44
CA THR A 276 -15.10 -0.34 -2.39
C THR A 276 -15.43 0.31 -3.72
N ARG A 277 -16.08 1.48 -3.72
CA ARG A 277 -16.43 2.26 -4.91
C ARG A 277 -15.18 2.59 -5.74
N ARG A 278 -14.12 3.06 -5.10
CA ARG A 278 -12.83 3.34 -5.76
C ARG A 278 -12.20 2.08 -6.34
N SER A 279 -12.23 0.99 -5.62
CA SER A 279 -11.67 -0.29 -6.07
C SER A 279 -12.41 -0.92 -7.25
N VAL A 280 -13.67 -0.52 -7.49
CA VAL A 280 -14.50 -1.02 -8.60
C VAL A 280 -14.53 -0.03 -9.77
N LEU A 281 -14.80 1.25 -9.51
CA LEU A 281 -14.96 2.26 -10.57
C LEU A 281 -13.64 2.95 -10.96
N GLY A 282 -12.60 2.81 -10.13
CA GLY A 282 -11.31 3.49 -10.28
C GLY A 282 -11.31 4.90 -9.66
N ASN A 283 -10.13 5.32 -9.19
CA ASN A 283 -9.94 6.61 -8.49
C ASN A 283 -10.37 7.80 -9.35
N ALA A 284 -9.93 7.86 -10.61
CA ALA A 284 -10.23 8.98 -11.50
C ALA A 284 -11.74 9.18 -11.75
N HIS A 285 -12.54 8.09 -11.79
CA HIS A 285 -13.99 8.19 -11.91
C HIS A 285 -14.61 8.76 -10.64
N VAL A 286 -14.21 8.22 -9.48
CA VAL A 286 -14.76 8.64 -8.18
C VAL A 286 -14.34 10.08 -7.86
N ASP A 287 -13.11 10.49 -8.16
CA ASP A 287 -12.64 11.86 -7.94
C ASP A 287 -13.44 12.87 -8.76
N ARG A 288 -13.75 12.55 -10.03
CA ARG A 288 -14.63 13.40 -10.85
C ARG A 288 -16.05 13.48 -10.26
N ALA A 289 -16.59 12.36 -9.78
CA ALA A 289 -17.92 12.33 -9.17
C ALA A 289 -17.95 13.17 -7.88
N GLU A 290 -16.95 13.05 -7.02
CA GLU A 290 -16.83 13.86 -5.79
C GLU A 290 -16.62 15.36 -6.09
N ALA A 291 -15.82 15.70 -7.10
CA ALA A 291 -15.60 17.09 -7.51
C ALA A 291 -16.86 17.75 -8.10
N ASN A 292 -17.73 16.98 -8.73
CA ASN A 292 -18.98 17.47 -9.32
C ASN A 292 -20.17 17.42 -8.35
N LYS A 293 -19.98 16.94 -7.12
CA LYS A 293 -21.01 16.85 -6.10
C LYS A 293 -21.44 18.25 -5.65
N THR A 294 -22.75 18.43 -5.53
CA THR A 294 -23.39 19.68 -5.09
C THR A 294 -24.26 19.44 -3.86
N ASP A 295 -24.73 20.49 -3.22
CA ASP A 295 -25.68 20.37 -2.10
C ASP A 295 -26.96 19.62 -2.51
N PHE A 296 -27.36 19.69 -3.78
CA PHE A 296 -28.55 19.03 -4.29
C PHE A 296 -28.44 17.50 -4.28
N ASP A 297 -27.26 16.93 -4.56
CA ASP A 297 -27.08 15.49 -4.71
C ASP A 297 -26.20 14.85 -3.61
N THR A 298 -25.72 15.65 -2.64
CA THR A 298 -24.86 15.18 -1.54
C THR A 298 -25.49 14.04 -0.75
N ASP A 299 -26.77 14.16 -0.38
CA ASP A 299 -27.47 13.12 0.38
C ASP A 299 -27.66 11.84 -0.45
N PHE A 300 -27.93 11.99 -1.75
CA PHE A 300 -28.02 10.85 -2.67
C PHE A 300 -26.69 10.13 -2.84
N GLN A 301 -25.58 10.87 -3.03
CA GLN A 301 -24.25 10.30 -3.12
C GLN A 301 -23.84 9.57 -1.82
N THR A 302 -24.22 10.13 -0.69
CA THR A 302 -24.02 9.50 0.62
C THR A 302 -24.85 8.22 0.74
N TYR A 303 -26.12 8.26 0.34
CA TYR A 303 -27.02 7.11 0.37
C TYR A 303 -26.49 5.95 -0.49
N ILE A 304 -26.11 6.19 -1.75
CA ILE A 304 -25.60 5.11 -2.63
C ILE A 304 -24.24 4.59 -2.15
N THR A 305 -23.41 5.46 -1.56
CA THR A 305 -22.11 5.02 -1.02
C THR A 305 -22.31 4.10 0.18
N ASN A 306 -23.22 4.41 1.08
CA ASN A 306 -23.55 3.56 2.22
C ASN A 306 -24.24 2.25 1.79
N SER A 307 -25.32 2.35 0.99
CA SER A 307 -26.19 1.21 0.71
C SER A 307 -25.62 0.26 -0.33
N ALA A 308 -25.19 0.76 -1.49
CA ALA A 308 -24.65 -0.09 -2.55
C ALA A 308 -23.21 -0.50 -2.24
N TRP A 309 -22.34 0.47 -2.07
CA TRP A 309 -20.90 0.21 -1.96
C TRP A 309 -20.49 -0.33 -0.57
N GLY A 310 -20.99 0.28 0.52
CA GLY A 310 -20.68 -0.11 1.90
C GLY A 310 -21.41 -1.38 2.32
N ALA A 311 -22.75 -1.43 2.17
CA ALA A 311 -23.55 -2.53 2.71
C ALA A 311 -23.56 -3.78 1.80
N ILE A 312 -23.45 -3.63 0.46
CA ILE A 312 -23.60 -4.76 -0.48
C ILE A 312 -22.28 -5.14 -1.14
N TRP A 313 -21.64 -4.23 -1.85
CA TRP A 313 -20.42 -4.54 -2.59
C TRP A 313 -19.21 -4.93 -1.71
N SER A 314 -19.20 -4.50 -0.46
CA SER A 314 -18.14 -4.84 0.52
C SER A 314 -18.33 -6.20 1.21
N ARG A 315 -19.44 -6.90 0.99
CA ARG A 315 -19.71 -8.19 1.65
C ARG A 315 -18.84 -9.30 1.07
N PRO A 316 -18.31 -10.24 1.90
CA PRO A 316 -17.40 -11.29 1.46
C PRO A 316 -18.08 -12.44 0.68
N GLY A 317 -19.42 -12.51 0.66
CA GLY A 317 -20.17 -13.66 0.11
C GLY A 317 -20.07 -13.84 -1.42
N LEU A 318 -19.71 -12.79 -2.17
CA LEU A 318 -19.45 -12.83 -3.61
C LEU A 318 -18.20 -12.03 -3.93
N THR A 319 -17.43 -12.47 -4.90
CA THR A 319 -16.28 -11.74 -5.44
C THR A 319 -16.72 -10.48 -6.19
N LYS A 320 -15.82 -9.53 -6.39
CA LYS A 320 -16.10 -8.34 -7.22
C LYS A 320 -16.48 -8.71 -8.65
N ARG A 321 -15.86 -9.77 -9.20
CA ARG A 321 -16.19 -10.32 -10.52
C ARG A 321 -17.66 -10.76 -10.58
N GLU A 322 -18.10 -11.59 -9.65
CA GLU A 322 -19.49 -12.07 -9.59
C GLU A 322 -20.49 -10.93 -9.39
N ARG A 323 -20.18 -9.97 -8.49
CA ARG A 323 -21.02 -8.79 -8.31
C ARG A 323 -21.14 -7.94 -9.58
N SER A 324 -20.02 -7.78 -10.32
CA SER A 324 -20.01 -7.06 -11.60
C SER A 324 -20.94 -7.72 -12.62
N MET A 325 -20.84 -9.05 -12.75
CA MET A 325 -21.71 -9.85 -13.65
C MET A 325 -23.19 -9.70 -13.28
N ILE A 326 -23.55 -9.83 -11.99
CA ILE A 326 -24.92 -9.66 -11.49
C ILE A 326 -25.43 -8.24 -11.72
N THR A 327 -24.59 -7.23 -11.42
CA THR A 327 -24.99 -5.82 -11.58
C THR A 327 -25.25 -5.49 -13.04
N ILE A 328 -24.39 -5.92 -13.96
CA ILE A 328 -24.58 -5.72 -15.41
C ILE A 328 -25.86 -6.44 -15.89
N ALA A 329 -26.12 -7.65 -15.40
CA ALA A 329 -27.33 -8.38 -15.76
C ALA A 329 -28.60 -7.63 -15.33
N VAL A 330 -28.63 -7.14 -14.09
CA VAL A 330 -29.78 -6.39 -13.54
C VAL A 330 -29.98 -5.08 -14.29
N LEU A 331 -28.92 -4.28 -14.46
CA LEU A 331 -28.97 -2.98 -15.14
C LEU A 331 -29.41 -3.11 -16.60
N ALA A 332 -28.89 -4.09 -17.32
CA ALA A 332 -29.29 -4.34 -18.69
C ALA A 332 -30.78 -4.75 -18.79
N THR A 333 -31.25 -5.61 -17.86
CA THR A 333 -32.65 -6.02 -17.81
C THR A 333 -33.60 -4.85 -17.53
N LEU A 334 -33.16 -3.89 -16.71
CA LEU A 334 -33.93 -2.69 -16.38
C LEU A 334 -33.79 -1.56 -17.41
N GLY A 335 -32.92 -1.68 -18.42
CA GLY A 335 -32.72 -0.67 -19.45
C GLY A 335 -31.91 0.54 -19.00
N HIS A 336 -31.02 0.39 -18.01
CA HIS A 336 -30.13 1.44 -17.52
C HIS A 336 -28.81 1.44 -18.32
N ASP A 337 -28.89 1.91 -19.55
CA ASP A 337 -27.85 1.77 -20.57
C ASP A 337 -26.52 2.46 -20.20
N GLU A 338 -26.59 3.64 -19.58
CA GLU A 338 -25.40 4.41 -19.16
C GLU A 338 -24.66 3.69 -18.02
N GLU A 339 -25.38 3.13 -17.06
CA GLU A 339 -24.84 2.36 -15.95
C GLU A 339 -24.27 1.03 -16.44
N VAL A 340 -24.92 0.37 -17.43
CA VAL A 340 -24.36 -0.80 -18.09
C VAL A 340 -22.99 -0.48 -18.70
N ALA A 341 -22.89 0.63 -19.46
CA ALA A 341 -21.63 1.06 -20.05
C ALA A 341 -20.55 1.35 -18.98
N MET A 342 -20.92 2.02 -17.89
CA MET A 342 -20.03 2.32 -16.77
C MET A 342 -19.53 1.04 -16.11
N HIS A 343 -20.41 0.08 -15.80
CA HIS A 343 -20.03 -1.18 -15.17
C HIS A 343 -19.25 -2.11 -16.09
N ILE A 344 -19.44 -2.06 -17.42
CA ILE A 344 -18.56 -2.75 -18.37
C ILE A 344 -17.16 -2.15 -18.35
N ARG A 345 -16.99 -0.82 -18.31
CA ARG A 345 -15.66 -0.19 -18.13
C ARG A 345 -15.00 -0.59 -16.81
N ALA A 346 -15.79 -0.78 -15.77
CA ALA A 346 -15.30 -1.18 -14.45
C ALA A 346 -14.85 -2.65 -14.38
N THR A 347 -15.13 -3.49 -15.39
CA THR A 347 -14.72 -4.90 -15.39
C THR A 347 -13.20 -5.08 -15.27
N LYS A 348 -12.42 -4.16 -15.81
CA LYS A 348 -10.95 -4.15 -15.67
C LYS A 348 -10.47 -4.10 -14.22
N ASN A 349 -11.26 -3.52 -13.31
CA ASN A 349 -10.95 -3.42 -11.89
C ASN A 349 -11.57 -4.57 -11.08
N THR A 350 -12.60 -5.24 -11.59
CA THR A 350 -13.34 -6.29 -10.87
C THR A 350 -12.90 -7.70 -11.25
N GLY A 351 -12.13 -7.85 -12.34
CA GLY A 351 -11.68 -9.13 -12.85
C GLY A 351 -12.73 -9.89 -13.67
N ALA A 352 -13.86 -9.26 -14.03
CA ALA A 352 -14.80 -9.83 -14.98
C ALA A 352 -14.23 -9.68 -16.41
N THR A 353 -14.14 -10.77 -17.14
CA THR A 353 -13.59 -10.81 -18.50
C THR A 353 -14.66 -10.51 -19.56
N MET A 354 -14.23 -10.19 -20.77
CA MET A 354 -15.14 -10.07 -21.92
C MET A 354 -15.97 -11.35 -22.12
N ALA A 355 -15.35 -12.52 -21.95
CA ALA A 355 -16.04 -13.82 -22.04
C ALA A 355 -17.13 -13.96 -20.96
N ASP A 356 -16.86 -13.52 -19.73
CA ASP A 356 -17.89 -13.51 -18.69
C ASP A 356 -19.09 -12.64 -19.05
N ILE A 357 -18.82 -11.46 -19.60
CA ILE A 357 -19.91 -10.55 -20.01
C ILE A 357 -20.68 -11.12 -21.19
N GLN A 358 -20.05 -11.80 -22.13
CA GLN A 358 -20.74 -12.51 -23.21
C GLN A 358 -21.74 -13.55 -22.65
N GLU A 359 -21.32 -14.36 -21.68
CA GLU A 359 -22.19 -15.34 -21.03
C GLU A 359 -23.36 -14.68 -20.29
N VAL A 360 -23.09 -13.58 -19.55
CA VAL A 360 -24.14 -12.79 -18.89
C VAL A 360 -25.18 -12.28 -19.89
N LEU A 361 -24.74 -11.71 -21.01
CA LEU A 361 -25.66 -11.16 -22.02
C LEU A 361 -26.45 -12.25 -22.75
N LEU A 362 -25.85 -13.43 -23.00
CA LEU A 362 -26.58 -14.60 -23.53
C LEU A 362 -27.67 -15.03 -22.55
N HIS A 363 -27.33 -15.12 -21.26
CA HIS A 363 -28.27 -15.50 -20.22
C HIS A 363 -29.46 -14.53 -20.12
N ILE A 364 -29.23 -13.22 -20.18
CA ILE A 364 -30.27 -12.18 -20.24
C ILE A 364 -31.20 -12.40 -21.44
N GLY A 365 -30.66 -12.79 -22.60
CA GLY A 365 -31.43 -13.07 -23.80
C GLY A 365 -32.53 -14.11 -23.61
N VAL A 366 -32.28 -15.10 -22.73
CA VAL A 366 -33.24 -16.14 -22.38
C VAL A 366 -34.29 -15.66 -21.37
N TYR A 367 -33.86 -14.99 -20.31
CA TYR A 367 -34.74 -14.69 -19.16
C TYR A 367 -35.38 -13.30 -19.21
N ALA A 368 -34.79 -12.33 -19.90
CA ALA A 368 -35.31 -10.97 -20.07
C ALA A 368 -35.71 -10.62 -21.52
N GLY A 369 -35.38 -11.51 -22.47
CA GLY A 369 -35.73 -11.41 -23.89
C GLY A 369 -34.61 -10.90 -24.78
N VAL A 370 -34.61 -11.42 -26.02
CA VAL A 370 -33.61 -11.13 -27.05
C VAL A 370 -33.42 -9.63 -27.33
N PRO A 371 -34.48 -8.77 -27.38
CA PRO A 371 -34.30 -7.36 -27.61
C PRO A 371 -33.43 -6.67 -26.56
N VAL A 372 -33.62 -6.99 -25.28
CA VAL A 372 -32.84 -6.46 -24.15
C VAL A 372 -31.37 -6.85 -24.30
N SER A 373 -31.10 -8.12 -24.51
CA SER A 373 -29.74 -8.64 -24.73
C SER A 373 -29.07 -7.97 -25.95
N ASN A 374 -29.79 -7.77 -27.04
CA ASN A 374 -29.27 -7.14 -28.26
C ASN A 374 -28.82 -5.68 -28.03
N ILE A 375 -29.57 -4.91 -27.20
CA ILE A 375 -29.16 -3.56 -26.81
C ILE A 375 -27.87 -3.64 -25.97
N ALA A 376 -27.85 -4.49 -24.95
CA ALA A 376 -26.69 -4.66 -24.10
C ALA A 376 -25.42 -5.10 -24.86
N TYR A 377 -25.55 -5.97 -25.88
CA TYR A 377 -24.45 -6.32 -26.79
C TYR A 377 -23.92 -5.15 -27.60
N LYS A 378 -24.79 -4.23 -28.07
CA LYS A 378 -24.35 -3.01 -28.77
C LYS A 378 -23.54 -2.10 -27.84
N ILE A 379 -24.01 -1.93 -26.59
CA ILE A 379 -23.30 -1.14 -25.58
C ILE A 379 -21.94 -1.79 -25.28
N ALA A 380 -21.91 -3.08 -25.02
CA ALA A 380 -20.67 -3.80 -24.71
C ALA A 380 -19.64 -3.67 -25.84
N LYS A 381 -20.04 -3.92 -27.10
CA LYS A 381 -19.15 -3.75 -28.26
C LYS A 381 -18.54 -2.34 -28.35
N LYS A 382 -19.36 -1.32 -28.14
CA LYS A 382 -18.90 0.08 -28.15
C LYS A 382 -17.89 0.32 -27.04
N VAL A 383 -18.18 -0.08 -25.81
CA VAL A 383 -17.32 0.13 -24.65
C VAL A 383 -15.99 -0.60 -24.80
N TYR A 384 -15.97 -1.86 -25.23
CA TYR A 384 -14.73 -2.59 -25.42
C TYR A 384 -13.86 -1.98 -26.52
N ALA A 385 -14.46 -1.53 -27.63
CA ALA A 385 -13.71 -0.81 -28.66
C ALA A 385 -13.11 0.53 -28.17
N GLU A 386 -13.82 1.26 -27.27
CA GLU A 386 -13.29 2.46 -26.62
C GLU A 386 -12.11 2.12 -25.67
N MET A 387 -12.19 1.00 -24.93
CA MET A 387 -11.13 0.56 -24.01
C MET A 387 -9.86 0.16 -24.76
N GLU A 388 -9.97 -0.58 -25.86
CA GLU A 388 -8.84 -0.97 -26.71
C GLU A 388 -8.11 0.26 -27.29
N ASN A 389 -8.85 1.29 -27.75
CA ASN A 389 -8.27 2.53 -28.28
C ASN A 389 -7.60 3.43 -27.24
N THR A 390 -7.85 3.21 -25.94
CA THR A 390 -7.23 4.01 -24.85
C THR A 390 -5.95 3.35 -24.31
N GLU A 391 -5.65 2.11 -24.68
CA GLU A 391 -4.47 1.35 -24.27
C GLU A 391 -3.36 1.29 -25.36
N GLY A 392 -3.61 1.83 -26.56
CA GLY A 392 -2.66 2.05 -27.66
C GLY A 392 -2.13 3.47 -27.69
#